data_8a417db2f74bb82cd4ff1b2b99353be2
#
_entry.id   8a417db2f74bb82cd4ff1b2b99353be2
#
_cell.length_a   1.000
_cell.length_b   1.000
_cell.length_c   1.000
_cell.angle_alpha   90.00
_cell.angle_beta   90.00
_cell.angle_gamma   90.00
#
_symmetry.space_group_name_H-M   'P 1'
#
loop_
_entity.id
_entity.type
_entity.pdbx_description
1 polymer ?
#
loop_
_entity_poly.entity_id
_entity_poly.type
_entity_poly.pdbx_seq_one_letter_code
_entity_poly.pdbx_strand_id
1 'polypeptide(L)'
;MTPRVSLPASGVTRWAQRSTGLSVPVAWTVLACAAVYLGLTAHGDDARVYWEASNAPGMYGGSTITASTLMYSPAFVFWTEPLRWLPWPVFHLLIVVLEVLALAWLVGPLWGAVLLLVPVVYFELASANLNLIAGALLVLALSRPALWSVMALTKVTPAVGGLWHLFRGEWRAVGIAVGVTVLLVAPTLLWPWGEWFARLVASSGERSFWPIPFAVRAVVAVGIVFYAARSDRAWLVPLAAALAIGSTIEGLLIGLGALSADRIGADAVGIRGGRDRVIA
;
A
#
# COMPACT_ATOMS: atom_id res chain seq x y z
N MET A 1 -21.55 2.42 37.15
CA MET A 1 -22.24 2.67 35.88
C MET A 1 -21.86 4.03 35.40
N THR A 2 -20.90 4.14 34.46
CA THR A 2 -20.49 5.40 33.81
C THR A 2 -21.36 5.63 32.57
N PRO A 3 -21.96 6.79 32.38
CA PRO A 3 -22.77 7.08 31.19
C PRO A 3 -21.87 7.07 29.94
N ARG A 4 -22.24 6.26 28.95
CA ARG A 4 -21.63 6.33 27.61
C ARG A 4 -22.06 7.65 26.96
N VAL A 5 -21.13 8.60 26.86
CA VAL A 5 -21.28 9.78 26.04
C VAL A 5 -21.21 9.32 24.58
N SER A 6 -22.36 9.24 23.93
CA SER A 6 -22.44 9.06 22.47
C SER A 6 -22.01 10.38 21.82
N LEU A 7 -20.79 10.41 21.30
CA LEU A 7 -20.35 11.54 20.45
C LEU A 7 -21.26 11.58 19.20
N PRO A 8 -21.77 12.75 18.82
CA PRO A 8 -22.58 12.90 17.62
C PRO A 8 -21.71 12.53 16.41
N ALA A 9 -22.24 11.68 15.51
CA ALA A 9 -21.60 11.34 14.25
C ALA A 9 -21.14 12.62 13.57
N SER A 10 -19.81 12.73 13.37
CA SER A 10 -19.16 13.91 12.84
C SER A 10 -19.84 14.37 11.54
N GLY A 11 -20.02 15.68 11.37
CA GLY A 11 -20.73 16.29 10.23
C GLY A 11 -20.18 15.89 8.84
N VAL A 12 -18.98 15.34 8.77
CA VAL A 12 -18.32 14.83 7.57
C VAL A 12 -19.11 13.68 6.92
N THR A 13 -19.75 12.81 7.72
CA THR A 13 -20.57 11.70 7.19
C THR A 13 -21.86 12.15 6.53
N ARG A 14 -22.43 13.28 6.95
CA ARG A 14 -23.66 13.83 6.35
C ARG A 14 -23.43 14.56 5.03
N TRP A 15 -22.26 15.15 4.82
CA TRP A 15 -21.90 15.79 3.54
C TRP A 15 -21.70 14.73 2.43
N ALA A 16 -21.09 13.59 2.74
CA ALA A 16 -20.89 12.51 1.79
C ALA A 16 -22.21 11.87 1.30
N GLN A 17 -23.28 11.93 2.08
CA GLN A 17 -24.56 11.33 1.72
C GLN A 17 -25.48 12.24 0.86
N ARG A 18 -25.24 13.54 0.77
CA ARG A 18 -26.14 14.47 0.04
C ARG A 18 -25.73 14.78 -1.41
N SER A 19 -24.54 14.34 -1.87
CA SER A 19 -24.07 14.59 -3.24
C SER A 19 -24.34 13.42 -4.21
N THR A 20 -25.39 12.64 -4.01
CA THR A 20 -25.53 11.28 -4.58
C THR A 20 -26.27 11.15 -5.91
N GLY A 21 -26.57 12.23 -6.63
CA GLY A 21 -27.26 12.10 -7.92
C GLY A 21 -26.30 11.92 -9.09
N LEU A 22 -25.88 13.02 -9.69
CA LEU A 22 -25.03 13.05 -10.89
C LEU A 22 -23.52 13.06 -10.61
N SER A 23 -23.09 13.44 -9.42
CA SER A 23 -21.66 13.65 -9.07
C SER A 23 -20.84 12.35 -9.04
N VAL A 24 -21.40 11.23 -8.57
CA VAL A 24 -20.69 9.95 -8.48
C VAL A 24 -20.47 9.30 -9.86
N PRO A 25 -21.47 9.18 -10.74
CA PRO A 25 -21.25 8.72 -12.11
C PRO A 25 -20.26 9.60 -12.88
N VAL A 26 -20.33 10.92 -12.76
CA VAL A 26 -19.36 11.84 -13.38
C VAL A 26 -17.96 11.60 -12.85
N ALA A 27 -17.79 11.44 -11.54
CA ALA A 27 -16.49 11.15 -10.94
C ALA A 27 -15.90 9.82 -11.46
N TRP A 28 -16.71 8.78 -11.58
CA TRP A 28 -16.26 7.51 -12.16
C TRP A 28 -15.91 7.65 -13.64
N THR A 29 -16.65 8.45 -14.40
CA THR A 29 -16.31 8.74 -15.81
C THR A 29 -14.97 9.45 -15.90
N VAL A 30 -14.71 10.47 -15.07
CA VAL A 30 -13.42 11.18 -15.03
C VAL A 30 -12.28 10.23 -14.68
N LEU A 31 -12.45 9.39 -13.66
CA LEU A 31 -11.45 8.40 -13.25
C LEU A 31 -11.17 7.37 -14.35
N ALA A 32 -12.22 6.87 -15.01
CA ALA A 32 -12.06 5.93 -16.13
C ALA A 32 -11.36 6.59 -17.33
N CYS A 33 -11.72 7.82 -17.70
CA CYS A 33 -11.04 8.56 -18.75
C CYS A 33 -9.57 8.81 -18.41
N ALA A 34 -9.26 9.18 -17.17
CA ALA A 34 -7.90 9.37 -16.72
C ALA A 34 -7.09 8.07 -16.78
N ALA A 35 -7.67 6.95 -16.32
CA ALA A 35 -7.02 5.64 -16.39
C ALA A 35 -6.69 5.24 -17.84
N VAL A 36 -7.65 5.37 -18.75
CA VAL A 36 -7.43 5.06 -20.17
C VAL A 36 -6.40 6.01 -20.79
N TYR A 37 -6.53 7.31 -20.55
CA TYR A 37 -5.59 8.31 -21.08
C TYR A 37 -4.16 8.03 -20.60
N LEU A 38 -3.94 7.94 -19.29
CA LEU A 38 -2.61 7.69 -18.73
C LEU A 38 -2.08 6.31 -19.13
N GLY A 39 -2.91 5.28 -19.09
CA GLY A 39 -2.51 3.92 -19.46
C GLY A 39 -2.09 3.78 -20.94
N LEU A 40 -2.55 4.67 -21.83
CA LEU A 40 -2.20 4.65 -23.24
C LEU A 40 -1.11 5.65 -23.63
N THR A 41 -0.92 6.74 -22.85
CA THR A 41 -0.04 7.86 -23.26
C THR A 41 1.15 8.08 -22.33
N ALA A 42 1.07 7.70 -21.05
CA ALA A 42 2.17 7.87 -20.13
C ALA A 42 3.27 6.81 -20.34
N HIS A 43 4.48 7.11 -19.88
CA HIS A 43 5.64 6.22 -20.09
C HIS A 43 5.64 5.01 -19.15
N GLY A 44 5.05 5.14 -17.96
CA GLY A 44 4.96 4.04 -16.98
C GLY A 44 6.33 3.59 -16.48
N ASP A 45 7.22 4.54 -16.14
CA ASP A 45 8.62 4.25 -15.84
C ASP A 45 8.79 3.18 -14.75
N ASP A 46 8.01 3.26 -13.67
CA ASP A 46 8.05 2.26 -12.59
C ASP A 46 7.43 0.92 -13.03
N ALA A 47 6.29 0.95 -13.72
CA ALA A 47 5.68 -0.27 -14.25
C ALA A 47 6.59 -0.97 -15.26
N ARG A 48 7.38 -0.20 -16.01
CA ARG A 48 8.36 -0.74 -16.96
C ARG A 48 9.42 -1.58 -16.25
N VAL A 49 9.88 -1.13 -15.09
CA VAL A 49 10.82 -1.87 -14.25
C VAL A 49 10.23 -3.23 -13.85
N TYR A 50 8.95 -3.28 -13.46
CA TYR A 50 8.29 -4.54 -13.09
C TYR A 50 8.11 -5.48 -14.28
N TRP A 51 7.73 -4.92 -15.41
CA TRP A 51 7.48 -5.69 -16.64
C TRP A 51 8.78 -6.26 -17.22
N GLU A 52 9.89 -5.53 -17.15
CA GLU A 52 11.21 -5.96 -17.65
C GLU A 52 11.99 -6.82 -16.64
N ALA A 53 11.61 -6.84 -15.34
CA ALA A 53 12.30 -7.64 -14.34
C ALA A 53 12.36 -9.12 -14.74
N SER A 54 13.52 -9.75 -14.50
CA SER A 54 13.75 -11.17 -14.77
C SER A 54 14.61 -11.79 -13.68
N ASN A 55 14.64 -13.12 -13.58
CA ASN A 55 15.51 -13.84 -12.66
C ASN A 55 16.94 -14.00 -13.17
N ALA A 56 17.34 -13.25 -14.20
CA ALA A 56 18.69 -13.31 -14.76
C ALA A 56 19.73 -12.87 -13.70
N PRO A 57 20.92 -13.48 -13.72
CA PRO A 57 22.04 -13.02 -12.92
C PRO A 57 22.31 -11.54 -13.17
N GLY A 58 22.54 -10.77 -12.08
CA GLY A 58 22.75 -9.32 -12.16
C GLY A 58 21.46 -8.49 -12.26
N MET A 59 20.29 -9.11 -12.02
CA MET A 59 19.00 -8.40 -12.00
C MET A 59 19.01 -7.16 -11.09
N TYR A 60 19.75 -7.19 -9.99
CA TYR A 60 19.89 -6.07 -9.04
C TYR A 60 21.20 -5.28 -9.18
N GLY A 61 22.14 -5.74 -10.00
CA GLY A 61 23.47 -5.13 -10.15
C GLY A 61 23.88 -4.83 -11.59
N GLY A 62 22.96 -5.04 -12.54
CA GLY A 62 23.23 -4.83 -13.97
C GLY A 62 23.41 -3.35 -14.34
N SER A 63 24.04 -3.12 -15.50
CA SER A 63 24.28 -1.77 -16.05
C SER A 63 23.03 -1.17 -16.71
N THR A 64 21.93 -1.89 -16.78
CA THR A 64 20.66 -1.38 -17.33
C THR A 64 19.94 -0.52 -16.31
N ILE A 65 19.24 0.52 -16.77
CA ILE A 65 18.42 1.40 -15.89
C ILE A 65 17.44 0.55 -15.07
N THR A 66 16.80 -0.44 -15.70
CA THR A 66 15.87 -1.37 -15.06
C THR A 66 16.51 -2.10 -13.86
N ALA A 67 17.71 -2.65 -14.05
CA ALA A 67 18.40 -3.38 -12.98
C ALA A 67 18.85 -2.45 -11.84
N SER A 68 19.20 -1.19 -12.13
CA SER A 68 19.62 -0.21 -11.13
C SER A 68 18.46 0.33 -10.28
N THR A 69 17.23 0.25 -10.78
CA THR A 69 16.03 0.80 -10.13
C THR A 69 15.14 -0.26 -9.47
N LEU A 70 15.34 -1.55 -9.78
CA LEU A 70 14.53 -2.63 -9.20
C LEU A 70 14.79 -2.77 -7.68
N MET A 71 13.77 -2.46 -6.88
CA MET A 71 13.81 -2.51 -5.41
C MET A 71 12.92 -3.63 -4.84
N TYR A 72 12.24 -4.38 -5.70
CA TYR A 72 11.28 -5.41 -5.31
C TYR A 72 11.98 -6.76 -5.09
N SER A 73 11.43 -7.58 -4.18
CA SER A 73 12.03 -8.87 -3.84
C SER A 73 12.00 -9.87 -5.01
N PRO A 74 12.88 -10.88 -5.00
CA PRO A 74 12.81 -12.00 -5.93
C PRO A 74 11.44 -12.67 -5.96
N ALA A 75 10.75 -12.78 -4.80
CA ALA A 75 9.41 -13.34 -4.74
C ALA A 75 8.40 -12.48 -5.50
N PHE A 76 8.46 -11.14 -5.40
CA PHE A 76 7.61 -10.26 -6.19
C PHE A 76 7.80 -10.52 -7.68
N VAL A 77 9.03 -10.55 -8.17
CA VAL A 77 9.34 -10.79 -9.58
C VAL A 77 8.81 -12.14 -10.04
N PHE A 78 9.00 -13.20 -9.25
CA PHE A 78 8.50 -14.54 -9.55
C PHE A 78 6.98 -14.56 -9.70
N TRP A 79 6.25 -13.99 -8.75
CA TRP A 79 4.78 -14.01 -8.77
C TRP A 79 4.16 -13.06 -9.80
N THR A 80 4.90 -12.04 -10.26
CA THR A 80 4.47 -11.16 -11.33
C THR A 80 4.91 -11.63 -12.72
N GLU A 81 5.78 -12.64 -12.82
CA GLU A 81 6.29 -13.19 -14.08
C GLU A 81 5.20 -13.50 -15.13
N PRO A 82 4.04 -14.12 -14.77
CA PRO A 82 2.99 -14.38 -15.76
C PRO A 82 2.39 -13.11 -16.38
N LEU A 83 2.42 -11.98 -15.66
CA LEU A 83 1.90 -10.70 -16.17
C LEU A 83 2.79 -10.11 -17.28
N ARG A 84 4.06 -10.52 -17.36
CA ARG A 84 5.00 -10.10 -18.40
C ARG A 84 4.66 -10.65 -19.78
N TRP A 85 3.81 -11.68 -19.85
CA TRP A 85 3.30 -12.20 -21.13
C TRP A 85 2.27 -11.26 -21.77
N LEU A 86 1.73 -10.32 -21.01
CA LEU A 86 0.89 -9.28 -21.56
C LEU A 86 1.72 -8.32 -22.41
N PRO A 87 1.22 -7.86 -23.56
CA PRO A 87 1.83 -6.74 -24.28
C PRO A 87 1.97 -5.53 -23.36
N TRP A 88 3.09 -4.79 -23.50
CA TRP A 88 3.37 -3.64 -22.63
C TRP A 88 2.19 -2.68 -22.43
N PRO A 89 1.46 -2.24 -23.49
CA PRO A 89 0.35 -1.30 -23.27
C PRO A 89 -0.77 -1.89 -22.41
N VAL A 90 -1.00 -3.22 -22.48
CA VAL A 90 -2.03 -3.91 -21.69
C VAL A 90 -1.58 -4.02 -20.24
N PHE A 91 -0.31 -4.37 -20.01
CA PHE A 91 0.25 -4.43 -18.66
C PHE A 91 0.20 -3.05 -17.98
N HIS A 92 0.68 -2.01 -18.68
CA HIS A 92 0.67 -0.63 -18.17
C HIS A 92 -0.75 -0.16 -17.84
N LEU A 93 -1.69 -0.33 -18.77
CA LEU A 93 -3.09 0.02 -18.54
C LEU A 93 -3.67 -0.73 -17.32
N LEU A 94 -3.34 -2.02 -17.16
CA LEU A 94 -3.79 -2.80 -16.00
C LEU A 94 -3.31 -2.18 -14.70
N ILE A 95 -2.03 -1.82 -14.59
CA ILE A 95 -1.50 -1.20 -13.37
C ILE A 95 -2.18 0.14 -13.11
N VAL A 96 -2.30 1.02 -14.10
CA VAL A 96 -2.96 2.33 -13.94
C VAL A 96 -4.42 2.16 -13.52
N VAL A 97 -5.16 1.20 -14.08
CA VAL A 97 -6.55 0.91 -13.66
C VAL A 97 -6.59 0.47 -12.20
N LEU A 98 -5.69 -0.41 -11.78
CA LEU A 98 -5.62 -0.86 -10.37
C LEU A 98 -5.28 0.29 -9.42
N GLU A 99 -4.37 1.19 -9.80
CA GLU A 99 -4.04 2.39 -9.05
C GLU A 99 -5.25 3.34 -8.92
N VAL A 100 -5.99 3.59 -10.00
CA VAL A 100 -7.19 4.44 -9.99
C VAL A 100 -8.29 3.81 -9.13
N LEU A 101 -8.48 2.49 -9.20
CA LEU A 101 -9.42 1.78 -8.33
C LEU A 101 -9.00 1.85 -6.86
N ALA A 102 -7.71 1.71 -6.58
CA ALA A 102 -7.17 1.86 -5.23
C ALA A 102 -7.40 3.30 -4.70
N LEU A 103 -7.13 4.32 -5.50
CA LEU A 103 -7.40 5.72 -5.16
C LEU A 103 -8.89 5.93 -4.84
N ALA A 104 -9.78 5.48 -5.74
CA ALA A 104 -11.23 5.61 -5.54
C ALA A 104 -11.71 4.85 -4.29
N TRP A 105 -11.11 3.70 -3.99
CA TRP A 105 -11.44 2.92 -2.80
C TRP A 105 -10.95 3.60 -1.51
N LEU A 106 -9.74 4.18 -1.53
CA LEU A 106 -9.13 4.85 -0.38
C LEU A 106 -9.89 6.13 0.01
N VAL A 107 -10.26 6.97 -0.95
CA VAL A 107 -10.80 8.31 -0.66
C VAL A 107 -12.24 8.51 -1.13
N GLY A 108 -12.78 7.57 -1.88
CA GLY A 108 -14.07 7.70 -2.58
C GLY A 108 -13.91 8.28 -3.98
N PRO A 109 -14.83 7.96 -4.93
CA PRO A 109 -14.66 8.33 -6.34
C PRO A 109 -14.62 9.84 -6.56
N LEU A 110 -15.43 10.63 -5.82
CA LEU A 110 -15.46 12.08 -5.95
C LEU A 110 -14.11 12.72 -5.56
N TRP A 111 -13.58 12.34 -4.39
CA TRP A 111 -12.27 12.83 -3.95
C TRP A 111 -11.15 12.27 -4.81
N GLY A 112 -11.26 11.03 -5.28
CA GLY A 112 -10.32 10.46 -6.25
C GLY A 112 -10.22 11.31 -7.52
N ALA A 113 -11.36 11.71 -8.09
CA ALA A 113 -11.39 12.58 -9.27
C ALA A 113 -10.78 13.98 -8.99
N VAL A 114 -11.03 14.55 -7.81
CA VAL A 114 -10.42 15.84 -7.40
C VAL A 114 -8.90 15.68 -7.22
N LEU A 115 -8.44 14.59 -6.62
CA LEU A 115 -7.02 14.33 -6.37
C LEU A 115 -6.22 14.12 -7.65
N LEU A 116 -6.83 13.79 -8.79
CA LEU A 116 -6.13 13.78 -10.09
C LEU A 116 -5.51 15.14 -10.46
N LEU A 117 -6.03 16.22 -9.89
CA LEU A 117 -5.48 17.58 -10.08
C LEU A 117 -4.24 17.84 -9.23
N VAL A 118 -3.92 16.96 -8.29
CA VAL A 118 -2.74 17.07 -7.42
C VAL A 118 -1.54 16.45 -8.12
N PRO A 119 -0.45 17.20 -8.38
CA PRO A 119 0.67 16.73 -9.20
C PRO A 119 1.26 15.40 -8.73
N VAL A 120 1.39 15.17 -7.42
CA VAL A 120 1.95 13.91 -6.89
C VAL A 120 1.06 12.71 -7.24
N VAL A 121 -0.25 12.85 -7.29
CA VAL A 121 -1.18 11.78 -7.70
C VAL A 121 -1.08 11.54 -9.20
N TYR A 122 -0.98 12.61 -9.98
CA TYR A 122 -0.76 12.51 -11.42
C TYR A 122 0.55 11.76 -11.73
N PHE A 123 1.67 12.13 -11.09
CA PHE A 123 2.95 11.48 -11.29
C PHE A 123 2.93 10.01 -10.87
N GLU A 124 2.29 9.67 -9.77
CA GLU A 124 2.09 8.29 -9.33
C GLU A 124 1.42 7.45 -10.43
N LEU A 125 0.28 7.93 -10.94
CA LEU A 125 -0.46 7.23 -11.99
C LEU A 125 0.27 7.22 -13.33
N ALA A 126 1.02 8.28 -13.68
CA ALA A 126 1.78 8.36 -14.93
C ALA A 126 3.01 7.46 -14.91
N SER A 127 3.67 7.27 -13.77
CA SER A 127 4.76 6.31 -13.59
C SER A 127 4.26 4.89 -13.36
N ALA A 128 2.97 4.75 -13.03
CA ALA A 128 2.32 3.49 -12.65
C ALA A 128 3.08 2.80 -11.49
N ASN A 129 3.37 3.57 -10.44
CA ASN A 129 3.99 3.10 -9.21
C ASN A 129 2.93 2.44 -8.32
N LEU A 130 3.33 1.54 -7.43
CA LEU A 130 2.39 0.73 -6.62
C LEU A 130 2.03 1.37 -5.27
N ASN A 131 2.20 2.69 -5.05
CA ASN A 131 1.97 3.28 -3.72
C ASN A 131 0.49 3.36 -3.35
N LEU A 132 -0.41 3.67 -4.29
CA LEU A 132 -1.85 3.66 -4.02
C LEU A 132 -2.36 2.24 -3.77
N ILE A 133 -1.92 1.27 -4.56
CA ILE A 133 -2.23 -0.15 -4.34
C ILE A 133 -1.67 -0.61 -2.98
N ALA A 134 -0.43 -0.22 -2.65
CA ALA A 134 0.17 -0.51 -1.36
C ALA A 134 -0.62 0.09 -0.19
N GLY A 135 -1.11 1.34 -0.34
CA GLY A 135 -1.99 1.97 0.64
C GLY A 135 -3.28 1.18 0.86
N ALA A 136 -3.93 0.72 -0.21
CA ALA A 136 -5.13 -0.10 -0.14
C ALA A 136 -4.83 -1.48 0.50
N LEU A 137 -3.77 -2.15 0.08
CA LEU A 137 -3.34 -3.42 0.66
C LEU A 137 -3.03 -3.30 2.15
N LEU A 138 -2.37 -2.22 2.57
CA LEU A 138 -2.06 -1.96 3.97
C LEU A 138 -3.32 -1.86 4.84
N VAL A 139 -4.32 -1.10 4.38
CA VAL A 139 -5.60 -0.99 5.10
C VAL A 139 -6.31 -2.35 5.17
N LEU A 140 -6.34 -3.12 4.08
CA LEU A 140 -6.89 -4.47 4.07
C LEU A 140 -6.10 -5.43 4.96
N ALA A 141 -4.79 -5.26 5.06
CA ALA A 141 -3.91 -6.10 5.87
C ALA A 141 -4.18 -5.98 7.38
N LEU A 142 -4.76 -4.87 7.85
CA LEU A 142 -5.21 -4.72 9.23
C LEU A 142 -6.28 -5.76 9.63
N SER A 143 -7.10 -6.21 8.68
CA SER A 143 -8.11 -7.25 8.89
C SER A 143 -7.76 -8.60 8.26
N ARG A 144 -6.84 -8.62 7.29
CA ARG A 144 -6.39 -9.80 6.54
C ARG A 144 -4.88 -9.97 6.65
N PRO A 145 -4.36 -10.55 7.73
CA PRO A 145 -2.92 -10.58 8.05
C PRO A 145 -2.03 -11.16 6.95
N ALA A 146 -2.54 -12.07 6.11
CA ALA A 146 -1.82 -12.62 4.97
C ALA A 146 -1.30 -11.54 4.00
N LEU A 147 -1.98 -10.39 3.89
CA LEU A 147 -1.58 -9.30 2.99
C LEU A 147 -0.30 -8.58 3.45
N TRP A 148 0.09 -8.70 4.73
CA TRP A 148 1.40 -8.21 5.17
C TRP A 148 2.56 -8.90 4.48
N SER A 149 2.38 -10.16 4.07
CA SER A 149 3.37 -10.89 3.27
C SER A 149 3.58 -10.24 1.90
N VAL A 150 2.48 -9.86 1.24
CA VAL A 150 2.54 -9.16 -0.04
C VAL A 150 3.25 -7.82 0.14
N MET A 151 2.90 -7.05 1.19
CA MET A 151 3.56 -5.77 1.51
C MET A 151 5.06 -5.95 1.74
N ALA A 152 5.47 -6.92 2.56
CA ALA A 152 6.88 -7.17 2.88
C ALA A 152 7.69 -7.56 1.65
N LEU A 153 7.10 -8.28 0.71
CA LEU A 153 7.78 -8.76 -0.50
C LEU A 153 7.73 -7.75 -1.66
N THR A 154 6.84 -6.76 -1.60
CA THR A 154 6.77 -5.68 -2.59
C THR A 154 7.49 -4.43 -2.10
N LYS A 155 7.01 -3.81 -1.03
CA LYS A 155 7.58 -2.60 -0.43
C LYS A 155 7.89 -2.86 1.04
N VAL A 156 9.13 -3.20 1.36
CA VAL A 156 9.58 -3.62 2.71
C VAL A 156 9.25 -2.59 3.78
N THR A 157 9.48 -1.30 3.50
CA THR A 157 9.35 -0.25 4.52
C THR A 157 7.92 -0.05 5.01
N PRO A 158 6.86 -0.07 4.18
CA PRO A 158 5.48 -0.03 4.64
C PRO A 158 5.06 -1.26 5.45
N ALA A 159 5.78 -2.39 5.31
CA ALA A 159 5.50 -3.59 6.09
C ALA A 159 5.74 -3.40 7.61
N VAL A 160 6.36 -2.29 8.03
CA VAL A 160 6.41 -1.86 9.45
C VAL A 160 5.02 -1.85 10.09
N GLY A 161 3.98 -1.57 9.30
CA GLY A 161 2.58 -1.63 9.75
C GLY A 161 2.16 -3.02 10.24
N GLY A 162 2.81 -4.10 9.79
CA GLY A 162 2.54 -5.47 10.26
C GLY A 162 2.85 -5.69 11.74
N LEU A 163 3.71 -4.84 12.34
CA LEU A 163 3.95 -4.82 13.78
C LEU A 163 2.69 -4.50 14.59
N TRP A 164 1.64 -3.96 13.96
CA TRP A 164 0.32 -3.77 14.55
C TRP A 164 -0.19 -5.02 15.25
N HIS A 165 -0.18 -6.16 14.56
CA HIS A 165 -0.64 -7.43 15.13
C HIS A 165 0.28 -7.94 16.25
N LEU A 166 1.61 -7.74 16.11
CA LEU A 166 2.59 -8.13 17.13
C LEU A 166 2.37 -7.34 18.42
N PHE A 167 2.22 -6.02 18.33
CA PHE A 167 2.01 -5.16 19.51
C PHE A 167 0.63 -5.34 20.15
N ARG A 168 -0.34 -5.90 19.44
CA ARG A 168 -1.65 -6.30 19.98
C ARG A 168 -1.64 -7.70 20.58
N GLY A 169 -0.55 -8.47 20.46
CA GLY A 169 -0.48 -9.86 20.89
C GLY A 169 -1.34 -10.80 20.05
N GLU A 170 -1.65 -10.45 18.82
CA GLU A 170 -2.48 -11.23 17.88
C GLU A 170 -1.62 -12.31 17.19
N TRP A 171 -1.08 -13.25 17.97
CA TRP A 171 -0.10 -14.26 17.52
C TRP A 171 -0.58 -15.10 16.34
N ARG A 172 -1.89 -15.37 16.26
CA ARG A 172 -2.47 -16.08 15.12
C ARG A 172 -2.31 -15.26 13.83
N ALA A 173 -2.55 -13.96 13.88
CA ALA A 173 -2.37 -13.06 12.75
C ALA A 173 -0.90 -13.00 12.31
N VAL A 174 0.02 -12.88 13.28
CA VAL A 174 1.47 -12.94 13.03
C VAL A 174 1.85 -14.26 12.38
N GLY A 175 1.37 -15.40 12.90
CA GLY A 175 1.64 -16.72 12.34
C GLY A 175 1.12 -16.88 10.92
N ILE A 176 -0.06 -16.33 10.59
CA ILE A 176 -0.59 -16.32 9.22
C ILE A 176 0.31 -15.48 8.30
N ALA A 177 0.70 -14.28 8.69
CA ALA A 177 1.56 -13.43 7.89
C ALA A 177 2.92 -14.10 7.62
N VAL A 178 3.56 -14.66 8.65
CA VAL A 178 4.83 -15.39 8.52
C VAL A 178 4.67 -16.62 7.63
N GLY A 179 3.65 -17.44 7.86
CA GLY A 179 3.40 -18.66 7.07
C GLY A 179 3.18 -18.37 5.60
N VAL A 180 2.39 -17.33 5.28
CA VAL A 180 2.18 -16.90 3.88
C VAL A 180 3.48 -16.32 3.29
N THR A 181 4.28 -15.57 4.07
CA THR A 181 5.59 -15.09 3.60
C THR A 181 6.49 -16.27 3.22
N VAL A 182 6.59 -17.29 4.08
CA VAL A 182 7.37 -18.49 3.79
C VAL A 182 6.87 -19.20 2.52
N LEU A 183 5.55 -19.35 2.38
CA LEU A 183 4.94 -19.95 1.19
C LEU A 183 5.28 -19.18 -0.10
N LEU A 184 5.22 -17.85 -0.06
CA LEU A 184 5.51 -17.01 -1.23
C LEU A 184 7.01 -16.98 -1.56
N VAL A 185 7.89 -17.11 -0.58
CA VAL A 185 9.35 -17.10 -0.74
C VAL A 185 9.87 -18.47 -1.19
N ALA A 186 9.25 -19.56 -0.75
CA ALA A 186 9.73 -20.93 -0.97
C ALA A 186 10.14 -21.24 -2.43
N PRO A 187 9.35 -20.90 -3.48
CA PRO A 187 9.72 -21.19 -4.86
C PRO A 187 10.90 -20.35 -5.36
N THR A 188 11.31 -19.32 -4.63
CA THR A 188 12.36 -18.38 -5.04
C THR A 188 13.64 -18.51 -4.21
N LEU A 189 13.79 -19.56 -3.42
CA LEU A 189 14.96 -19.72 -2.51
C LEU A 189 16.30 -19.72 -3.26
N LEU A 190 16.32 -20.18 -4.52
CA LEU A 190 17.52 -20.20 -5.36
C LEU A 190 17.73 -18.90 -6.17
N TRP A 191 16.85 -17.92 -6.03
CA TRP A 191 16.95 -16.63 -6.70
C TRP A 191 17.91 -15.68 -5.96
N PRO A 192 18.31 -14.54 -6.56
CA PRO A 192 19.37 -13.68 -6.04
C PRO A 192 18.96 -12.82 -4.82
N TRP A 193 18.52 -13.45 -3.73
CA TRP A 193 18.14 -12.78 -2.48
C TRP A 193 19.27 -11.95 -1.89
N GLY A 194 20.52 -12.46 -1.99
CA GLY A 194 21.71 -11.74 -1.50
C GLY A 194 21.92 -10.41 -2.21
N GLU A 195 21.74 -10.36 -3.54
CA GLU A 195 21.83 -9.14 -4.33
C GLU A 195 20.74 -8.15 -3.96
N TRP A 196 19.51 -8.64 -3.77
CA TRP A 196 18.40 -7.81 -3.33
C TRP A 196 18.64 -7.17 -1.96
N PHE A 197 19.11 -7.95 -0.97
CA PHE A 197 19.45 -7.41 0.35
C PHE A 197 20.58 -6.38 0.26
N ALA A 198 21.63 -6.66 -0.51
CA ALA A 198 22.72 -5.71 -0.73
C ALA A 198 22.21 -4.40 -1.34
N ARG A 199 21.28 -4.49 -2.31
CA ARG A 199 20.63 -3.33 -2.92
C ARG A 199 19.80 -2.53 -1.93
N LEU A 200 18.99 -3.19 -1.09
CA LEU A 200 18.21 -2.52 -0.04
C LEU A 200 19.11 -1.76 0.94
N VAL A 201 20.22 -2.37 1.36
CA VAL A 201 21.18 -1.71 2.26
C VAL A 201 21.84 -0.52 1.58
N ALA A 202 22.28 -0.65 0.33
CA ALA A 202 22.89 0.44 -0.42
C ALA A 202 21.90 1.62 -0.57
N SER A 203 20.64 1.34 -0.94
CA SER A 203 19.61 2.37 -1.12
C SER A 203 19.21 3.07 0.18
N SER A 204 19.41 2.45 1.33
CA SER A 204 19.09 3.07 2.63
C SER A 204 19.93 4.32 2.94
N GLY A 205 21.10 4.44 2.32
CA GLY A 205 22.00 5.59 2.40
C GLY A 205 21.81 6.63 1.29
N GLU A 206 20.99 6.34 0.28
CA GLU A 206 20.74 7.27 -0.82
C GLU A 206 19.92 8.50 -0.36
N ARG A 207 20.06 9.60 -1.13
CA ARG A 207 19.33 10.84 -0.82
C ARG A 207 17.82 10.60 -0.82
N SER A 208 17.22 10.78 0.33
CA SER A 208 15.77 10.73 0.52
C SER A 208 15.15 12.10 0.25
N PHE A 209 13.89 12.14 -0.16
CA PHE A 209 13.05 13.35 -0.15
C PHE A 209 13.04 13.99 1.26
N TRP A 210 13.12 13.19 2.30
CA TRP A 210 13.11 13.64 3.68
C TRP A 210 14.51 14.08 4.15
N PRO A 211 14.64 15.22 4.83
CA PRO A 211 15.88 15.65 5.45
C PRO A 211 16.27 14.78 6.66
N ILE A 212 15.38 13.89 7.10
CA ILE A 212 15.56 13.03 8.27
C ILE A 212 16.10 11.66 7.84
N PRO A 213 17.19 11.16 8.45
CA PRO A 213 17.75 9.84 8.14
C PRO A 213 16.72 8.71 8.26
N PHE A 214 16.83 7.71 7.39
CA PHE A 214 15.91 6.56 7.36
C PHE A 214 15.78 5.88 8.73
N ALA A 215 16.89 5.64 9.43
CA ALA A 215 16.88 4.98 10.74
C ALA A 215 15.99 5.71 11.76
N VAL A 216 16.07 7.05 11.79
CA VAL A 216 15.23 7.86 12.68
C VAL A 216 13.75 7.73 12.30
N ARG A 217 13.43 7.82 11.01
CA ARG A 217 12.06 7.67 10.53
C ARG A 217 11.50 6.28 10.81
N ALA A 218 12.31 5.24 10.62
CA ALA A 218 11.92 3.86 10.93
C ALA A 218 11.60 3.67 12.42
N VAL A 219 12.43 4.20 13.33
CA VAL A 219 12.17 4.17 14.78
C VAL A 219 10.89 4.91 15.13
N VAL A 220 10.68 6.11 14.56
CA VAL A 220 9.45 6.88 14.79
C VAL A 220 8.23 6.13 14.25
N ALA A 221 8.32 5.55 13.05
CA ALA A 221 7.24 4.75 12.47
C ALA A 221 6.87 3.55 13.37
N VAL A 222 7.86 2.81 13.89
CA VAL A 222 7.63 1.73 14.87
C VAL A 222 6.93 2.26 16.13
N GLY A 223 7.37 3.40 16.66
CA GLY A 223 6.73 4.05 17.80
C GLY A 223 5.27 4.44 17.55
N ILE A 224 4.97 4.97 16.35
CA ILE A 224 3.60 5.30 15.93
C ILE A 224 2.75 4.03 15.84
N VAL A 225 3.26 2.94 15.23
CA VAL A 225 2.53 1.66 15.14
C VAL A 225 2.28 1.08 16.53
N PHE A 226 3.28 1.14 17.44
CA PHE A 226 3.12 0.72 18.83
C PHE A 226 2.00 1.51 19.53
N TYR A 227 2.05 2.83 19.44
CA TYR A 227 1.02 3.70 20.03
C TYR A 227 -0.35 3.43 19.40
N ALA A 228 -0.42 3.31 18.08
CA ALA A 228 -1.64 2.97 17.35
C ALA A 228 -2.26 1.67 17.88
N ALA A 229 -1.45 0.61 18.01
CA ALA A 229 -1.88 -0.70 18.49
C ALA A 229 -2.39 -0.68 19.92
N ARG A 230 -1.76 0.12 20.81
CA ARG A 230 -2.15 0.26 22.20
C ARG A 230 -3.37 1.15 22.42
N SER A 231 -3.58 2.13 21.55
CA SER A 231 -4.71 3.07 21.64
C SER A 231 -5.89 2.72 20.70
N ASP A 232 -5.81 1.59 19.98
CA ASP A 232 -6.80 1.13 18.99
C ASP A 232 -7.07 2.15 17.86
N ARG A 233 -6.02 2.87 17.43
CA ARG A 233 -6.08 3.90 16.40
C ARG A 233 -5.50 3.39 15.07
N ALA A 234 -6.24 2.53 14.38
CA ALA A 234 -5.80 1.88 13.15
C ALA A 234 -5.37 2.87 12.04
N TRP A 235 -5.99 4.06 11.98
CA TRP A 235 -5.67 5.10 11.00
C TRP A 235 -4.23 5.64 11.07
N LEU A 236 -3.55 5.48 12.22
CA LEU A 236 -2.15 5.88 12.36
C LEU A 236 -1.18 4.93 11.63
N VAL A 237 -1.59 3.68 11.36
CA VAL A 237 -0.71 2.69 10.74
C VAL A 237 -0.32 3.07 9.31
N PRO A 238 -1.24 3.52 8.42
CA PRO A 238 -0.87 4.03 7.11
C PRO A 238 0.05 5.26 7.15
N LEU A 239 -0.13 6.15 8.14
CA LEU A 239 0.75 7.31 8.32
C LEU A 239 2.17 6.88 8.75
N ALA A 240 2.28 5.91 9.65
CA ALA A 240 3.57 5.34 10.03
C ALA A 240 4.27 4.68 8.83
N ALA A 241 3.53 3.94 8.01
CA ALA A 241 4.04 3.32 6.80
C ALA A 241 4.54 4.36 5.78
N ALA A 242 3.79 5.43 5.56
CA ALA A 242 4.19 6.54 4.69
C ALA A 242 5.47 7.23 5.20
N LEU A 243 5.61 7.42 6.51
CA LEU A 243 6.82 7.98 7.12
C LEU A 243 8.04 7.06 6.94
N ALA A 244 7.85 5.74 6.98
CA ALA A 244 8.92 4.77 6.78
C ALA A 244 9.44 4.75 5.34
N ILE A 245 8.61 5.12 4.34
CA ILE A 245 9.03 5.25 2.95
C ILE A 245 9.86 6.51 2.79
N GLY A 246 11.03 6.39 2.22
CA GLY A 246 11.95 7.50 2.24
C GLY A 246 12.45 8.00 0.91
N SER A 247 12.18 7.30 -0.17
CA SER A 247 12.85 7.61 -1.42
C SER A 247 12.12 8.66 -2.26
N THR A 248 10.79 8.70 -2.22
CA THR A 248 10.00 9.56 -3.11
C THR A 248 8.82 10.20 -2.39
N ILE A 249 8.36 11.35 -2.90
CA ILE A 249 7.19 12.05 -2.38
C ILE A 249 5.89 11.25 -2.61
N GLU A 250 5.85 10.44 -3.67
CA GLU A 250 4.71 9.58 -4.01
C GLU A 250 4.45 8.53 -2.92
N GLY A 251 5.49 8.12 -2.18
CA GLY A 251 5.35 7.24 -1.03
C GLY A 251 4.41 7.75 0.05
N LEU A 252 4.18 9.08 0.12
CA LEU A 252 3.20 9.67 1.03
C LEU A 252 1.76 9.28 0.69
N LEU A 253 1.47 8.89 -0.55
CA LEU A 253 0.13 8.47 -0.98
C LEU A 253 -0.35 7.20 -0.24
N ILE A 254 0.57 6.39 0.29
CA ILE A 254 0.20 5.29 1.21
C ILE A 254 -0.54 5.82 2.43
N GLY A 255 -0.21 7.04 2.88
CA GLY A 255 -0.89 7.71 3.99
C GLY A 255 -2.38 7.98 3.75
N LEU A 256 -2.85 8.02 2.49
CA LEU A 256 -4.27 8.10 2.17
C LEU A 256 -5.07 6.94 2.76
N GLY A 257 -4.42 5.80 3.05
CA GLY A 257 -5.00 4.69 3.78
C GLY A 257 -5.58 5.08 5.14
N ALA A 258 -5.08 6.15 5.77
CA ALA A 258 -5.60 6.65 7.03
C ALA A 258 -7.09 7.05 6.94
N LEU A 259 -7.54 7.52 5.78
CA LEU A 259 -8.92 7.93 5.54
C LEU A 259 -9.89 6.74 5.48
N SER A 260 -9.40 5.54 5.23
CA SER A 260 -10.19 4.31 5.10
C SER A 260 -10.01 3.35 6.28
N ALA A 261 -8.93 3.44 7.03
CA ALA A 261 -8.58 2.48 8.08
C ALA A 261 -9.63 2.43 9.20
N ASP A 262 -10.23 3.56 9.57
CA ASP A 262 -11.26 3.59 10.61
C ASP A 262 -12.56 2.90 10.19
N ARG A 263 -12.87 2.85 8.88
CA ARG A 263 -14.05 2.15 8.36
C ARG A 263 -13.96 0.64 8.62
N ILE A 264 -12.78 0.07 8.40
CA ILE A 264 -12.53 -1.37 8.61
C ILE A 264 -12.45 -1.71 10.10
N GLY A 265 -11.87 -0.83 10.92
CA GLY A 265 -11.82 -1.01 12.37
C GLY A 265 -13.21 -1.06 13.02
N ALA A 266 -14.15 -0.24 12.57
CA ALA A 266 -15.53 -0.22 13.07
C ALA A 266 -16.27 -1.52 12.76
N ASP A 267 -16.09 -2.08 11.56
CA ASP A 267 -16.72 -3.35 11.15
C ASP A 267 -16.15 -4.55 11.94
N ALA A 268 -14.86 -4.55 12.23
CA ALA A 268 -14.20 -5.60 13.02
C ALA A 268 -14.67 -5.61 14.48
N VAL A 269 -14.94 -4.43 15.05
CA VAL A 269 -15.48 -4.29 16.43
C VAL A 269 -16.94 -4.76 16.49
N GLY A 270 -17.76 -4.50 15.46
CA GLY A 270 -19.14 -4.96 15.36
C GLY A 270 -19.27 -6.50 15.37
N ILE A 271 -18.33 -7.19 14.72
CA ILE A 271 -18.26 -8.65 14.68
C ILE A 271 -17.89 -9.26 16.05
N ARG A 272 -17.01 -8.59 16.83
CA ARG A 272 -16.66 -9.05 18.20
C ARG A 272 -17.79 -8.84 19.20
N GLY A 273 -18.47 -7.70 19.15
CA GLY A 273 -19.60 -7.40 20.05
C GLY A 273 -20.83 -8.30 19.85
N GLY A 274 -20.97 -8.94 18.68
CA GLY A 274 -22.05 -9.92 18.41
C GLY A 274 -21.77 -11.31 19.00
N ARG A 275 -20.51 -11.73 19.13
CA ARG A 275 -20.16 -13.05 19.69
C ARG A 275 -20.30 -13.12 21.20
N ASP A 276 -20.03 -12.03 21.91
CA ASP A 276 -20.14 -12.01 23.38
C ASP A 276 -21.58 -11.96 23.88
N ARG A 277 -22.57 -11.65 23.00
CA ARG A 277 -24.00 -11.65 23.35
C ARG A 277 -24.70 -12.99 23.13
N VAL A 278 -24.05 -13.97 22.55
CA VAL A 278 -24.63 -15.31 22.29
C VAL A 278 -24.23 -16.32 23.35
N ILE A 279 -23.34 -15.97 24.28
CA ILE A 279 -22.79 -16.86 25.34
C ILE A 279 -23.25 -16.40 26.76
N ALA A 280 -24.13 -15.41 26.87
CA ALA A 280 -24.82 -15.02 28.10
C ALA A 280 -26.31 -15.40 27.98
#